data_d5682fc04448052f2d5a4d7d2e275470
#
_entry.id   d5682fc04448052f2d5a4d7d2e275470
#
_cell.length_a   1.000
_cell.length_b   1.000
_cell.length_c   1.000
_cell.angle_alpha   90.00
_cell.angle_beta   90.00
_cell.angle_gamma   90.00
#
_symmetry.space_group_name_H-M   'P 1'
#
loop_
_entity.id
_entity.type
_entity.pdbx_description
1 polymer ?
#
loop_
_entity_poly.entity_id
_entity_poly.type
_entity_poly.pdbx_seq_one_letter_code
_entity_poly.pdbx_strand_id
1 'polypeptide(L)'
;MLGQIILQIVLIALNAVFACAEIAVIQANPAKIDKLAEEGNKKAKKLQKLSDNPTKFLATIQVAITLSGFIGAAFAADNFADKIIKLTNAAGFEEYNGILKPIAVIVVTLILSYITLVFGELVPKRAAMKNPENLAMNMSGMISAVQKFFTPLVWILNASANGVLRLMGINPQTEEETVTEEEILMMSDAGAESGTIDEDDNRIIKNIFEFDDLTAEQVCTHRTDVVMLWAEEDVETWEKTIHRTRHSLFPICGESVDNIIGIL
;
A
#
# COMPACT_ATOMS: atom_id res chain seq x y z
N MET A 1 13.81 27.49 -31.97
CA MET A 1 13.58 27.99 -30.62
C MET A 1 12.18 27.63 -30.08
N LEU A 2 11.10 28.14 -30.70
CA LEU A 2 9.76 27.90 -30.19
C LEU A 2 9.41 26.41 -30.08
N GLY A 3 9.70 25.60 -31.11
CA GLY A 3 9.46 24.15 -31.09
C GLY A 3 10.22 23.39 -30.00
N GLN A 4 11.44 23.82 -29.66
CA GLN A 4 12.25 23.19 -28.60
C GLN A 4 11.72 23.51 -27.21
N ILE A 5 11.24 24.73 -26.99
CA ILE A 5 10.60 25.13 -25.75
C ILE A 5 9.26 24.40 -25.60
N ILE A 6 8.48 24.31 -26.69
CA ILE A 6 7.20 23.57 -26.68
C ILE A 6 7.47 22.09 -26.36
N LEU A 7 8.46 21.45 -26.99
CA LEU A 7 8.80 20.05 -26.70
C LEU A 7 9.16 19.87 -25.21
N GLN A 8 9.97 20.78 -24.66
CA GLN A 8 10.35 20.72 -23.25
C GLN A 8 9.15 20.85 -22.31
N ILE A 9 8.25 21.80 -22.61
CA ILE A 9 7.01 21.95 -21.84
C ILE A 9 6.15 20.69 -21.93
N VAL A 10 6.03 20.09 -23.11
CA VAL A 10 5.26 18.85 -23.31
C VAL A 10 5.88 17.71 -22.51
N LEU A 11 7.20 17.56 -22.50
CA LEU A 11 7.88 16.51 -21.73
C LEU A 11 7.73 16.70 -20.22
N ILE A 12 7.82 17.96 -19.73
CA ILE A 12 7.56 18.28 -18.31
C ILE A 12 6.10 17.99 -17.95
N ALA A 13 5.15 18.37 -18.81
CA ALA A 13 3.73 18.10 -18.58
C ALA A 13 3.44 16.58 -18.59
N LEU A 14 4.08 15.82 -19.49
CA LEU A 14 3.96 14.36 -19.51
C LEU A 14 4.50 13.73 -18.22
N ASN A 15 5.65 14.20 -17.76
CA ASN A 15 6.22 13.79 -16.48
C ASN A 15 5.29 14.10 -15.32
N ALA A 16 4.68 15.29 -15.29
CA ALA A 16 3.70 15.70 -14.29
C ALA A 16 2.47 14.78 -14.26
N VAL A 17 1.97 14.38 -15.43
CA VAL A 17 0.85 13.45 -15.56
C VAL A 17 1.21 12.08 -14.97
N PHE A 18 2.38 11.55 -15.28
CA PHE A 18 2.82 10.25 -14.74
C PHE A 18 3.09 10.31 -13.24
N ALA A 19 3.72 11.38 -12.74
CA ALA A 19 3.95 11.57 -11.32
C ALA A 19 2.64 11.72 -10.52
N CYS A 20 1.65 12.41 -11.10
CA CYS A 20 0.31 12.49 -10.54
C CYS A 20 -0.38 11.13 -10.50
N ALA A 21 -0.28 10.34 -11.58
CA ALA A 21 -0.85 9.01 -11.69
C ALA A 21 -0.24 8.02 -10.68
N GLU A 22 1.07 8.08 -10.48
CA GLU A 22 1.78 7.25 -9.50
C GLU A 22 1.19 7.42 -8.11
N ILE A 23 1.15 8.64 -7.59
CA ILE A 23 0.66 8.92 -6.25
C ILE A 23 -0.84 8.68 -6.13
N ALA A 24 -1.62 9.01 -7.16
CA ALA A 24 -3.05 8.79 -7.15
C ALA A 24 -3.41 7.30 -7.01
N VAL A 25 -2.70 6.41 -7.69
CA VAL A 25 -2.95 4.96 -7.60
C VAL A 25 -2.47 4.39 -6.27
N ILE A 26 -1.27 4.80 -5.79
CA ILE A 26 -0.71 4.30 -4.53
C ILE A 26 -1.58 4.70 -3.32
N GLN A 27 -2.12 5.92 -3.33
CA GLN A 27 -2.90 6.45 -2.21
C GLN A 27 -4.41 6.20 -2.31
N ALA A 28 -4.88 5.64 -3.42
CA ALA A 28 -6.28 5.31 -3.58
C ALA A 28 -6.67 4.16 -2.62
N ASN A 29 -7.79 4.32 -1.91
CA ASN A 29 -8.29 3.30 -0.97
C ASN A 29 -8.77 2.05 -1.73
N PRO A 30 -8.12 0.87 -1.54
CA PRO A 30 -8.47 -0.36 -2.27
C PRO A 30 -9.93 -0.78 -2.03
N ALA A 31 -10.41 -0.77 -0.79
CA ALA A 31 -11.77 -1.19 -0.46
C ALA A 31 -12.84 -0.33 -1.15
N LYS A 32 -12.58 0.98 -1.32
CA LYS A 32 -13.47 1.87 -2.05
C LYS A 32 -13.47 1.61 -3.55
N ILE A 33 -12.29 1.26 -4.10
CA ILE A 33 -12.15 0.89 -5.52
C ILE A 33 -12.89 -0.40 -5.80
N ASP A 34 -12.73 -1.41 -4.94
CA ASP A 34 -13.36 -2.73 -5.08
C ASP A 34 -14.88 -2.60 -5.04
N LYS A 35 -15.44 -1.86 -4.08
CA LYS A 35 -16.87 -1.57 -4.01
C LYS A 35 -17.40 -0.94 -5.30
N LEU A 36 -16.71 0.09 -5.82
CA LEU A 36 -17.11 0.74 -7.07
C LEU A 36 -16.96 -0.18 -8.30
N ALA A 37 -16.00 -1.10 -8.27
CA ALA A 37 -15.82 -2.09 -9.33
C ALA A 37 -16.94 -3.14 -9.32
N GLU A 38 -17.39 -3.59 -8.14
CA GLU A 38 -18.55 -4.46 -7.95
C GLU A 38 -19.86 -3.79 -8.42
N GLU A 39 -20.02 -2.50 -8.15
CA GLU A 39 -21.14 -1.67 -8.64
C GLU A 39 -21.13 -1.47 -10.16
N GLY A 40 -20.14 -2.02 -10.88
CA GLY A 40 -20.07 -2.01 -12.34
C GLY A 40 -19.31 -0.83 -12.95
N ASN A 41 -18.63 0.00 -12.17
CA ASN A 41 -17.86 1.12 -12.69
C ASN A 41 -16.65 0.66 -13.51
N LYS A 42 -16.68 0.95 -14.83
CA LYS A 42 -15.61 0.51 -15.76
C LYS A 42 -14.24 1.11 -15.47
N LYS A 43 -14.18 2.32 -14.89
CA LYS A 43 -12.91 2.97 -14.53
C LYS A 43 -12.33 2.32 -13.27
N ALA A 44 -13.17 2.01 -12.27
CA ALA A 44 -12.78 1.30 -11.07
C ALA A 44 -12.27 -0.11 -11.39
N LYS A 45 -12.94 -0.86 -12.27
CA LYS A 45 -12.45 -2.18 -12.75
C LYS A 45 -11.09 -2.13 -13.43
N LYS A 46 -10.79 -1.04 -14.17
CA LYS A 46 -9.46 -0.86 -14.76
C LYS A 46 -8.42 -0.52 -13.70
N LEU A 47 -8.78 0.32 -12.74
CA LEU A 47 -7.91 0.71 -11.64
C LEU A 47 -7.58 -0.49 -10.75
N GLN A 48 -8.57 -1.30 -10.39
CA GLN A 48 -8.40 -2.55 -9.65
C GLN A 48 -7.34 -3.44 -10.31
N LYS A 49 -7.46 -3.70 -11.63
CA LYS A 49 -6.46 -4.48 -12.38
C LYS A 49 -5.03 -3.88 -12.38
N LEU A 50 -4.91 -2.58 -12.19
CA LEU A 50 -3.61 -1.92 -12.04
C LEU A 50 -3.06 -2.12 -10.64
N SER A 51 -3.93 -2.05 -9.62
CA SER A 51 -3.61 -2.26 -8.21
C SER A 51 -3.31 -3.73 -7.89
N ASP A 52 -3.92 -4.68 -8.58
CA ASP A 52 -3.64 -6.13 -8.45
C ASP A 52 -2.19 -6.50 -8.82
N ASN A 53 -1.47 -5.62 -9.53
CA ASN A 53 -0.09 -5.85 -9.89
C ASN A 53 0.76 -4.58 -9.70
N PRO A 54 1.01 -4.19 -8.44
CA PRO A 54 1.66 -2.92 -8.10
C PRO A 54 3.09 -2.83 -8.65
N THR A 55 3.84 -3.92 -8.62
CA THR A 55 5.22 -3.98 -9.14
C THR A 55 5.27 -3.64 -10.63
N LYS A 56 4.36 -4.21 -11.43
CA LYS A 56 4.31 -3.94 -12.86
C LYS A 56 3.85 -2.51 -13.15
N PHE A 57 2.89 -2.00 -12.40
CA PHE A 57 2.40 -0.63 -12.51
C PHE A 57 3.53 0.36 -12.20
N LEU A 58 4.19 0.24 -11.03
CA LEU A 58 5.27 1.11 -10.60
C LEU A 58 6.43 1.11 -11.59
N ALA A 59 6.87 -0.08 -12.05
CA ALA A 59 7.92 -0.18 -13.05
C ALA A 59 7.53 0.54 -14.35
N THR A 60 6.28 0.43 -14.80
CA THR A 60 5.81 1.11 -16.01
C THR A 60 5.86 2.62 -15.87
N ILE A 61 5.35 3.16 -14.77
CA ILE A 61 5.34 4.60 -14.51
C ILE A 61 6.75 5.13 -14.37
N GLN A 62 7.62 4.42 -13.63
CA GLN A 62 9.02 4.81 -13.45
C GLN A 62 9.78 4.86 -14.80
N VAL A 63 9.55 3.88 -15.68
CA VAL A 63 10.12 3.89 -17.04
C VAL A 63 9.65 5.11 -17.82
N ALA A 64 8.35 5.42 -17.77
CA ALA A 64 7.78 6.55 -18.49
C ALA A 64 8.36 7.90 -18.00
N ILE A 65 8.45 8.08 -16.67
CA ILE A 65 9.05 9.25 -16.03
C ILE A 65 10.53 9.39 -16.44
N THR A 66 11.30 8.32 -16.28
CA THR A 66 12.75 8.31 -16.56
C THR A 66 13.05 8.61 -18.03
N LEU A 67 12.34 7.96 -18.96
CA LEU A 67 12.51 8.22 -20.39
C LEU A 67 12.13 9.65 -20.75
N SER A 68 11.03 10.18 -20.24
CA SER A 68 10.63 11.56 -20.48
C SER A 68 11.69 12.54 -19.97
N GLY A 69 12.25 12.28 -18.78
CA GLY A 69 13.32 13.07 -18.20
C GLY A 69 14.62 13.03 -19.02
N PHE A 70 15.06 11.85 -19.44
CA PHE A 70 16.28 11.69 -20.24
C PHE A 70 16.15 12.33 -21.62
N ILE A 71 15.01 12.14 -22.30
CA ILE A 71 14.76 12.79 -23.59
C ILE A 71 14.78 14.31 -23.40
N GLY A 72 14.12 14.84 -22.35
CA GLY A 72 14.14 16.27 -22.04
C GLY A 72 15.54 16.81 -21.79
N ALA A 73 16.34 16.11 -20.97
CA ALA A 73 17.71 16.52 -20.67
C ALA A 73 18.63 16.50 -21.90
N ALA A 74 18.55 15.44 -22.73
CA ALA A 74 19.31 15.31 -23.96
C ALA A 74 19.03 16.45 -24.96
N PHE A 75 17.75 16.70 -25.21
CA PHE A 75 17.32 17.81 -26.08
C PHE A 75 17.73 19.19 -25.54
N ALA A 76 17.71 19.35 -24.23
CA ALA A 76 18.07 20.60 -23.60
C ALA A 76 19.60 20.89 -23.69
N ALA A 77 20.41 19.87 -23.41
CA ALA A 77 21.87 19.99 -23.43
C ALA A 77 22.37 20.50 -24.79
N ASP A 78 21.89 19.88 -25.88
CA ASP A 78 22.33 20.24 -27.23
C ASP A 78 21.85 21.64 -27.70
N ASN A 79 20.59 21.96 -27.33
CA ASN A 79 19.95 23.13 -27.93
C ASN A 79 20.12 24.42 -27.13
N PHE A 80 20.15 24.35 -25.80
CA PHE A 80 20.24 25.55 -24.95
C PHE A 80 21.69 25.92 -24.65
N ALA A 81 22.58 24.93 -24.47
CA ALA A 81 23.99 25.21 -24.26
C ALA A 81 24.63 25.91 -25.48
N ASP A 82 24.36 25.47 -26.71
CA ASP A 82 24.85 26.10 -27.91
C ASP A 82 24.41 27.56 -28.07
N LYS A 83 23.24 27.92 -27.51
CA LYS A 83 22.78 29.32 -27.52
C LYS A 83 23.51 30.20 -26.53
N ILE A 84 23.79 29.65 -25.34
CA ILE A 84 24.62 30.36 -24.35
C ILE A 84 26.00 30.64 -24.96
N ILE A 85 26.59 29.65 -25.63
CA ILE A 85 27.87 29.81 -26.30
C ILE A 85 27.83 30.86 -27.41
N LYS A 86 26.78 30.90 -28.24
CA LYS A 86 26.59 31.96 -29.24
C LYS A 86 26.52 33.34 -28.61
N LEU A 87 25.86 33.45 -27.45
CA LEU A 87 25.75 34.73 -26.73
C LEU A 87 27.10 35.17 -26.12
N THR A 88 27.87 34.23 -25.57
CA THR A 88 29.20 34.48 -25.01
C THR A 88 30.21 34.84 -26.12
N ASN A 89 30.12 34.19 -27.28
CA ASN A 89 30.94 34.52 -28.45
C ASN A 89 30.65 35.92 -28.97
N ALA A 90 29.36 36.32 -29.03
CA ALA A 90 28.98 37.69 -29.38
C ALA A 90 29.47 38.74 -28.37
N ALA A 91 29.79 38.33 -27.14
CA ALA A 91 30.35 39.16 -26.08
C ALA A 91 31.91 39.15 -26.07
N GLY A 92 32.59 38.47 -27.05
CA GLY A 92 34.04 38.47 -27.21
C GLY A 92 34.78 37.37 -26.45
N PHE A 93 34.08 36.32 -25.93
CA PHE A 93 34.71 35.25 -25.16
C PHE A 93 34.95 33.96 -25.98
N GLU A 94 35.22 34.09 -27.28
CA GLU A 94 35.43 32.95 -28.21
C GLU A 94 36.62 32.04 -27.82
N GLU A 95 37.67 32.64 -27.26
CA GLU A 95 38.88 31.94 -26.83
C GLU A 95 38.65 30.90 -25.70
N TYR A 96 37.57 31.10 -24.91
CA TYR A 96 37.24 30.27 -23.75
C TYR A 96 36.18 29.20 -24.04
N ASN A 97 35.78 28.98 -25.29
CA ASN A 97 34.71 28.04 -25.67
C ASN A 97 34.96 26.61 -25.18
N GLY A 98 36.22 26.17 -25.07
CA GLY A 98 36.57 24.85 -24.54
C GLY A 98 36.13 24.60 -23.08
N ILE A 99 36.09 25.67 -22.28
CA ILE A 99 35.72 25.64 -20.87
C ILE A 99 34.25 26.07 -20.67
N LEU A 100 33.79 27.07 -21.45
CA LEU A 100 32.48 27.64 -21.35
C LEU A 100 31.36 26.64 -21.78
N LYS A 101 31.63 25.80 -22.78
CA LYS A 101 30.62 24.83 -23.28
C LYS A 101 30.24 23.79 -22.24
N PRO A 102 31.16 23.07 -21.56
CA PRO A 102 30.80 22.14 -20.48
C PRO A 102 30.07 22.83 -19.32
N ILE A 103 30.51 24.04 -18.95
CA ILE A 103 29.88 24.82 -17.88
C ILE A 103 28.44 25.19 -18.27
N ALA A 104 28.24 25.69 -19.50
CA ALA A 104 26.89 26.00 -19.99
C ALA A 104 25.97 24.81 -20.00
N VAL A 105 26.45 23.62 -20.41
CA VAL A 105 25.67 22.38 -20.35
C VAL A 105 25.26 22.05 -18.92
N ILE A 106 26.19 22.11 -17.97
CA ILE A 106 25.92 21.84 -16.56
C ILE A 106 24.87 22.81 -16.00
N VAL A 107 25.03 24.11 -16.22
CA VAL A 107 24.10 25.14 -15.74
C VAL A 107 22.70 24.95 -16.34
N VAL A 108 22.60 24.73 -17.64
CA VAL A 108 21.30 24.46 -18.31
C VAL A 108 20.67 23.20 -17.75
N THR A 109 21.44 22.14 -17.58
CA THR A 109 20.92 20.86 -17.03
C THR A 109 20.40 21.05 -15.59
N LEU A 110 21.14 21.79 -14.75
CA LEU A 110 20.68 22.05 -13.35
C LEU A 110 19.40 22.87 -13.33
N ILE A 111 19.31 23.93 -14.14
CA ILE A 111 18.07 24.74 -14.19
C ILE A 111 16.88 23.92 -14.67
N LEU A 112 17.05 23.13 -15.73
CA LEU A 112 15.99 22.29 -16.28
C LEU A 112 15.63 21.16 -15.36
N SER A 113 16.58 20.54 -14.68
CA SER A 113 16.34 19.53 -13.66
C SER A 113 15.51 20.11 -12.52
N TYR A 114 15.84 21.32 -12.06
CA TYR A 114 15.04 22.01 -11.04
C TYR A 114 13.59 22.25 -11.49
N ILE A 115 13.41 22.78 -12.68
CA ILE A 115 12.08 23.04 -13.25
C ILE A 115 11.28 21.73 -13.42
N THR A 116 11.92 20.70 -13.95
CA THR A 116 11.29 19.38 -14.15
C THR A 116 10.93 18.74 -12.82
N LEU A 117 11.82 18.81 -11.82
CA LEU A 117 11.56 18.26 -10.50
C LEU A 117 10.38 18.97 -9.82
N VAL A 118 10.35 20.30 -9.86
CA VAL A 118 9.28 21.08 -9.20
C VAL A 118 7.95 20.91 -9.92
N PHE A 119 7.91 21.21 -11.23
CA PHE A 119 6.65 21.26 -12.00
C PHE A 119 6.27 19.93 -12.62
N GLY A 120 7.25 19.06 -12.91
CA GLY A 120 7.03 17.74 -13.48
C GLY A 120 6.84 16.63 -12.45
N GLU A 121 7.18 16.87 -11.16
CA GLU A 121 7.12 15.81 -10.16
C GLU A 121 6.53 16.27 -8.81
N LEU A 122 7.18 17.19 -8.07
CA LEU A 122 6.78 17.52 -6.69
C LEU A 122 5.40 18.15 -6.59
N VAL A 123 5.10 19.16 -7.42
CA VAL A 123 3.81 19.83 -7.41
C VAL A 123 2.67 18.90 -7.84
N PRO A 124 2.79 18.13 -8.95
CA PRO A 124 1.78 17.16 -9.36
C PRO A 124 1.53 16.07 -8.33
N LYS A 125 2.58 15.51 -7.69
CA LYS A 125 2.43 14.52 -6.61
C LYS A 125 1.64 15.08 -5.44
N ARG A 126 1.97 16.28 -4.97
CA ARG A 126 1.21 16.94 -3.88
C ARG A 126 -0.24 17.26 -4.26
N ALA A 127 -0.48 17.64 -5.49
CA ALA A 127 -1.84 17.88 -5.98
C ALA A 127 -2.68 16.60 -6.02
N ALA A 128 -2.07 15.48 -6.42
CA ALA A 128 -2.73 14.18 -6.48
C ALA A 128 -3.16 13.65 -5.10
N MET A 129 -2.41 13.96 -4.05
CA MET A 129 -2.74 13.56 -2.67
C MET A 129 -4.06 14.12 -2.14
N LYS A 130 -4.59 15.20 -2.74
CA LYS A 130 -5.85 15.82 -2.28
C LYS A 130 -7.10 15.03 -2.66
N ASN A 131 -7.07 14.30 -3.77
CA ASN A 131 -8.22 13.52 -4.24
C ASN A 131 -7.73 12.32 -5.08
N PRO A 132 -7.04 11.35 -4.45
CA PRO A 132 -6.35 10.29 -5.16
C PRO A 132 -7.31 9.36 -5.92
N GLU A 133 -8.46 8.98 -5.34
CA GLU A 133 -9.36 8.01 -5.96
C GLU A 133 -9.96 8.53 -7.28
N ASN A 134 -10.46 9.77 -7.29
CA ASN A 134 -11.04 10.34 -8.51
C ASN A 134 -10.00 10.55 -9.61
N LEU A 135 -8.79 10.96 -9.24
CA LEU A 135 -7.68 11.10 -10.18
C LEU A 135 -7.26 9.74 -10.73
N ALA A 136 -7.04 8.74 -9.87
CA ALA A 136 -6.67 7.38 -10.28
C ALA A 136 -7.71 6.77 -11.23
N MET A 137 -9.00 6.88 -10.90
CA MET A 137 -10.08 6.39 -11.78
C MET A 137 -10.08 7.10 -13.15
N ASN A 138 -9.92 8.43 -13.17
CA ASN A 138 -9.92 9.17 -14.44
C ASN A 138 -8.70 8.85 -15.30
N MET A 139 -7.56 8.57 -14.68
CA MET A 139 -6.30 8.27 -15.36
C MET A 139 -6.14 6.77 -15.67
N SER A 140 -6.96 5.88 -15.09
CA SER A 140 -6.85 4.42 -15.24
C SER A 140 -6.78 3.94 -16.69
N GLY A 141 -7.56 4.56 -17.57
CA GLY A 141 -7.56 4.23 -19.00
C GLY A 141 -6.25 4.57 -19.71
N MET A 142 -5.71 5.76 -19.44
CA MET A 142 -4.43 6.21 -19.99
C MET A 142 -3.29 5.35 -19.46
N ILE A 143 -3.25 5.11 -18.14
CA ILE A 143 -2.24 4.28 -17.49
C ILE A 143 -2.24 2.86 -18.08
N SER A 144 -3.41 2.25 -18.25
CA SER A 144 -3.53 0.92 -18.86
C SER A 144 -2.99 0.87 -20.28
N ALA A 145 -3.18 1.92 -21.07
CA ALA A 145 -2.62 2.02 -22.43
C ALA A 145 -1.09 2.15 -22.40
N VAL A 146 -0.57 3.00 -21.53
CA VAL A 146 0.87 3.17 -21.31
C VAL A 146 1.51 1.87 -20.81
N GLN A 147 0.89 1.18 -19.86
CA GLN A 147 1.36 -0.11 -19.37
C GLN A 147 1.43 -1.16 -20.47
N LYS A 148 0.41 -1.21 -21.35
CA LYS A 148 0.41 -2.13 -22.49
C LYS A 148 1.53 -1.83 -23.48
N PHE A 149 1.82 -0.55 -23.73
CA PHE A 149 2.91 -0.11 -24.61
C PHE A 149 4.29 -0.47 -24.04
N PHE A 150 4.50 -0.25 -22.74
CA PHE A 150 5.79 -0.52 -22.09
C PHE A 150 5.95 -1.96 -21.58
N THR A 151 4.93 -2.82 -21.71
CA THR A 151 4.99 -4.22 -21.26
C THR A 151 6.27 -4.96 -21.68
N PRO A 152 6.74 -4.93 -22.94
CA PRO A 152 7.95 -5.66 -23.33
C PRO A 152 9.20 -5.11 -22.63
N LEU A 153 9.30 -3.79 -22.47
CA LEU A 153 10.44 -3.16 -21.79
C LEU A 153 10.44 -3.45 -20.29
N VAL A 154 9.28 -3.35 -19.65
CA VAL A 154 9.10 -3.67 -18.22
C VAL A 154 9.41 -5.15 -17.97
N TRP A 155 9.05 -6.05 -18.88
CA TRP A 155 9.40 -7.46 -18.75
C TRP A 155 10.92 -7.67 -18.75
N ILE A 156 11.65 -7.02 -19.65
CA ILE A 156 13.14 -7.09 -19.70
C ILE A 156 13.73 -6.56 -18.39
N LEU A 157 13.23 -5.41 -17.90
CA LEU A 157 13.72 -4.79 -16.65
C LEU A 157 13.47 -5.69 -15.44
N ASN A 158 12.27 -6.25 -15.32
CA ASN A 158 11.95 -7.16 -14.23
C ASN A 158 12.77 -8.46 -14.30
N ALA A 159 12.99 -9.01 -15.50
CA ALA A 159 13.83 -10.17 -15.67
C ALA A 159 15.28 -9.88 -15.25
N SER A 160 15.79 -8.70 -15.59
CA SER A 160 17.14 -8.25 -15.19
C SER A 160 17.23 -8.05 -13.67
N ALA A 161 16.27 -7.37 -13.07
CA ALA A 161 16.19 -7.15 -11.62
C ALA A 161 16.11 -8.47 -10.85
N ASN A 162 15.24 -9.40 -11.28
CA ASN A 162 15.12 -10.73 -10.70
C ASN A 162 16.40 -11.55 -10.85
N GLY A 163 17.13 -11.37 -11.96
CA GLY A 163 18.45 -11.99 -12.15
C GLY A 163 19.46 -11.49 -11.11
N VAL A 164 19.53 -10.19 -10.87
CA VAL A 164 20.40 -9.59 -9.85
C VAL A 164 20.00 -10.04 -8.45
N LEU A 165 18.70 -10.03 -8.11
CA LEU A 165 18.21 -10.49 -6.81
C LEU A 165 18.60 -11.95 -6.53
N ARG A 166 18.50 -12.83 -7.53
CA ARG A 166 18.93 -14.24 -7.40
C ARG A 166 20.45 -14.37 -7.20
N LEU A 167 21.25 -13.53 -7.84
CA LEU A 167 22.70 -13.48 -7.61
C LEU A 167 23.05 -13.02 -6.18
N MET A 168 22.20 -12.18 -5.58
CA MET A 168 22.33 -11.73 -4.19
C MET A 168 21.75 -12.76 -3.18
N GLY A 169 21.23 -13.91 -3.64
CA GLY A 169 20.63 -14.93 -2.79
C GLY A 169 19.19 -14.63 -2.33
N ILE A 170 18.56 -13.59 -2.90
CA ILE A 170 17.20 -13.20 -2.58
C ILE A 170 16.24 -13.88 -3.58
N ASN A 171 15.24 -14.58 -3.07
CA ASN A 171 14.21 -15.15 -3.94
C ASN A 171 13.17 -14.08 -4.30
N PRO A 172 13.03 -13.67 -5.59
CA PRO A 172 12.10 -12.65 -5.99
C PRO A 172 10.61 -13.08 -5.96
N GLN A 173 10.34 -14.34 -5.62
CA GLN A 173 8.98 -14.88 -5.49
C GLN A 173 8.52 -14.99 -4.01
N THR A 174 9.22 -14.38 -3.07
CA THR A 174 8.79 -14.38 -1.67
C THR A 174 7.55 -13.52 -1.49
N GLU A 175 6.50 -14.23 -1.18
CA GLU A 175 5.36 -13.95 -0.32
C GLU A 175 4.57 -12.65 -0.59
N GLU A 176 3.35 -12.84 -1.04
CA GLU A 176 2.24 -11.97 -0.69
C GLU A 176 2.30 -11.75 0.82
N GLU A 177 2.42 -10.50 1.25
CA GLU A 177 2.31 -10.13 2.66
C GLU A 177 0.94 -10.62 3.16
N THR A 178 0.91 -11.78 3.77
CA THR A 178 -0.27 -12.25 4.48
C THR A 178 -0.40 -11.40 5.72
N VAL A 179 -1.50 -10.66 5.80
CA VAL A 179 -1.81 -9.86 6.98
C VAL A 179 -1.83 -10.79 8.19
N THR A 180 -0.98 -10.53 9.17
CA THR A 180 -0.89 -11.32 10.41
C THR A 180 -1.91 -10.83 11.44
N GLU A 181 -2.21 -11.68 12.43
CA GLU A 181 -3.06 -11.30 13.57
C GLU A 181 -2.52 -10.09 14.31
N GLU A 182 -1.18 -10.04 14.49
CA GLU A 182 -0.52 -8.90 15.13
C GLU A 182 -0.74 -7.60 14.34
N GLU A 183 -0.73 -7.65 13.02
CA GLU A 183 -1.01 -6.47 12.19
C GLU A 183 -2.46 -6.01 12.32
N ILE A 184 -3.42 -6.94 12.37
CA ILE A 184 -4.82 -6.61 12.60
C ILE A 184 -5.01 -5.96 13.97
N LEU A 185 -4.39 -6.51 15.02
CA LEU A 185 -4.43 -5.97 16.37
C LEU A 185 -3.82 -4.56 16.44
N MET A 186 -2.64 -4.36 15.82
CA MET A 186 -2.01 -3.04 15.75
C MET A 186 -2.88 -2.02 15.01
N MET A 187 -3.53 -2.42 13.92
CA MET A 187 -4.45 -1.54 13.18
C MET A 187 -5.70 -1.21 14.00
N SER A 188 -6.22 -2.17 14.78
CA SER A 188 -7.35 -1.97 15.69
C SER A 188 -7.00 -1.00 16.82
N ASP A 189 -5.80 -1.15 17.42
CA ASP A 189 -5.30 -0.25 18.47
C ASP A 189 -5.11 1.19 17.95
N ALA A 190 -4.50 1.34 16.78
CA ALA A 190 -4.35 2.65 16.13
C ALA A 190 -5.72 3.28 15.79
N GLY A 191 -6.71 2.46 15.42
CA GLY A 191 -8.09 2.89 15.20
C GLY A 191 -8.76 3.41 16.48
N ALA A 192 -8.52 2.73 17.62
CA ALA A 192 -9.02 3.15 18.92
C ALA A 192 -8.35 4.44 19.41
N GLU A 193 -7.02 4.56 19.30
CA GLU A 193 -6.28 5.78 19.65
C GLU A 193 -6.73 7.01 18.84
N SER A 194 -7.05 6.81 17.56
CA SER A 194 -7.57 7.87 16.69
C SER A 194 -9.06 8.19 16.90
N GLY A 195 -9.77 7.42 17.71
CA GLY A 195 -11.22 7.53 17.93
C GLY A 195 -12.08 7.06 16.75
N THR A 196 -11.51 6.31 15.81
CA THR A 196 -12.22 5.75 14.65
C THR A 196 -12.92 4.43 15.01
N ILE A 197 -12.35 3.69 15.97
CA ILE A 197 -12.90 2.45 16.55
C ILE A 197 -13.20 2.75 18.03
N ASP A 198 -14.32 2.26 18.55
CA ASP A 198 -14.64 2.36 19.98
C ASP A 198 -13.71 1.45 20.79
N GLU A 199 -13.37 1.86 22.03
CA GLU A 199 -12.54 1.04 22.92
C GLU A 199 -13.18 -0.32 23.22
N ASP A 200 -14.52 -0.40 23.30
CA ASP A 200 -15.24 -1.64 23.52
C ASP A 200 -15.13 -2.57 22.30
N ASP A 201 -15.22 -2.02 21.08
CA ASP A 201 -15.05 -2.79 19.84
C ASP A 201 -13.61 -3.31 19.71
N ASN A 202 -12.61 -2.49 20.04
CA ASN A 202 -11.20 -2.90 20.05
C ASN A 202 -10.96 -4.06 21.04
N ARG A 203 -11.58 -3.98 22.24
CA ARG A 203 -11.49 -5.05 23.22
C ARG A 203 -12.13 -6.35 22.75
N ILE A 204 -13.26 -6.27 22.03
CA ILE A 204 -13.92 -7.45 21.46
C ILE A 204 -13.02 -8.11 20.41
N ILE A 205 -12.36 -7.35 19.54
CA ILE A 205 -11.43 -7.86 18.54
C ILE A 205 -10.28 -8.61 19.22
N LYS A 206 -9.67 -8.05 20.27
CA LYS A 206 -8.62 -8.72 21.04
C LYS A 206 -9.10 -10.02 21.67
N ASN A 207 -10.26 -10.00 22.30
CA ASN A 207 -10.84 -11.18 22.93
C ASN A 207 -11.14 -12.31 21.93
N ILE A 208 -11.45 -11.99 20.66
CA ILE A 208 -11.67 -13.01 19.61
C ILE A 208 -10.37 -13.78 19.33
N PHE A 209 -9.24 -13.10 19.20
CA PHE A 209 -7.95 -13.76 18.97
C PHE A 209 -7.49 -14.53 20.22
N GLU A 210 -7.62 -13.95 21.42
CA GLU A 210 -7.34 -14.67 22.66
C GLU A 210 -8.19 -15.94 22.83
N PHE A 211 -9.45 -15.91 22.36
CA PHE A 211 -10.35 -17.05 22.45
C PHE A 211 -9.92 -18.22 21.55
N ASP A 212 -9.37 -17.93 20.37
CA ASP A 212 -8.91 -18.96 19.42
C ASP A 212 -7.73 -19.78 19.98
N ASP A 213 -6.91 -19.16 20.81
CA ASP A 213 -5.76 -19.79 21.44
C ASP A 213 -6.11 -20.59 22.73
N LEU A 214 -7.33 -20.43 23.26
CA LEU A 214 -7.73 -21.10 24.50
C LEU A 214 -8.06 -22.58 24.27
N THR A 215 -7.45 -23.44 25.07
CA THR A 215 -7.77 -24.86 25.09
C THR A 215 -8.91 -25.15 26.06
N ALA A 216 -9.65 -26.27 25.83
CA ALA A 216 -10.68 -26.72 26.73
C ALA A 216 -10.16 -26.92 28.17
N GLU A 217 -8.90 -27.37 28.31
CA GLU A 217 -8.23 -27.54 29.61
C GLU A 217 -8.09 -26.23 30.39
N GLN A 218 -7.83 -25.12 29.68
CA GLN A 218 -7.67 -23.78 30.29
C GLN A 218 -8.98 -23.15 30.74
N VAL A 219 -10.09 -23.48 30.10
CA VAL A 219 -11.41 -22.88 30.40
C VAL A 219 -12.33 -23.80 31.18
N CYS A 220 -12.04 -25.10 31.28
CA CYS A 220 -12.87 -26.03 32.02
C CYS A 220 -12.70 -25.85 33.55
N THR A 221 -13.78 -26.06 34.29
CA THR A 221 -13.73 -26.17 35.74
C THR A 221 -13.01 -27.45 36.13
N HIS A 222 -11.95 -27.34 36.93
CA HIS A 222 -11.22 -28.54 37.39
C HIS A 222 -12.18 -29.45 38.20
N ARG A 223 -12.03 -30.76 38.04
CA ARG A 223 -12.88 -31.76 38.65
C ARG A 223 -13.11 -31.58 40.15
N THR A 224 -12.10 -31.13 40.88
CA THR A 224 -12.20 -30.89 42.34
C THR A 224 -13.03 -29.67 42.71
N ASP A 225 -13.25 -28.76 41.76
CA ASP A 225 -13.92 -27.48 41.97
C ASP A 225 -15.34 -27.48 41.41
N VAL A 226 -15.75 -28.56 40.73
CA VAL A 226 -17.10 -28.71 40.19
C VAL A 226 -18.08 -28.91 41.35
N VAL A 227 -19.09 -28.06 41.46
CA VAL A 227 -20.18 -28.22 42.41
C VAL A 227 -21.19 -29.20 41.83
N MET A 228 -21.38 -30.30 42.53
CA MET A 228 -22.27 -31.41 42.13
C MET A 228 -23.44 -31.56 43.08
N LEU A 229 -24.52 -32.15 42.62
CA LEU A 229 -25.66 -32.60 43.40
C LEU A 229 -25.61 -34.13 43.46
N TRP A 230 -25.95 -34.70 44.63
CA TRP A 230 -25.95 -36.15 44.78
C TRP A 230 -27.40 -36.67 44.69
N ALA A 231 -27.61 -37.72 43.93
CA ALA A 231 -28.93 -38.31 43.69
C ALA A 231 -29.61 -38.80 44.96
N GLU A 232 -28.83 -39.14 46.00
CA GLU A 232 -29.32 -39.64 47.28
C GLU A 232 -29.70 -38.51 48.27
N GLU A 233 -29.30 -37.26 47.94
CA GLU A 233 -29.62 -36.08 48.78
C GLU A 233 -31.10 -35.64 48.57
N ASP A 234 -31.65 -35.04 49.63
CA ASP A 234 -32.97 -34.45 49.55
C ASP A 234 -33.02 -33.11 48.82
N VAL A 235 -34.20 -32.72 48.38
CA VAL A 235 -34.41 -31.48 47.61
C VAL A 235 -34.00 -30.25 48.40
N GLU A 236 -34.15 -30.25 49.72
CA GLU A 236 -33.78 -29.12 50.57
C GLU A 236 -32.24 -28.90 50.58
N THR A 237 -31.44 -29.97 50.55
CA THR A 237 -30.00 -29.91 50.43
C THR A 237 -29.56 -29.42 49.03
N TRP A 238 -30.22 -29.84 47.97
CA TRP A 238 -30.01 -29.33 46.62
C TRP A 238 -30.31 -27.84 46.54
N GLU A 239 -31.43 -27.37 47.06
CA GLU A 239 -31.78 -25.94 47.09
C GLU A 239 -30.72 -25.11 47.80
N LYS A 240 -30.24 -25.58 48.96
CA LYS A 240 -29.16 -24.90 49.70
C LYS A 240 -27.87 -24.80 48.89
N THR A 241 -27.51 -25.87 48.17
CA THR A 241 -26.29 -25.90 47.33
C THR A 241 -26.45 -24.98 46.14
N ILE A 242 -27.57 -24.97 45.45
CA ILE A 242 -27.89 -24.12 44.30
C ILE A 242 -27.88 -22.65 44.74
N HIS A 243 -28.51 -22.28 45.81
CA HIS A 243 -28.59 -20.91 46.30
C HIS A 243 -27.24 -20.35 46.82
N ARG A 244 -26.38 -21.23 47.32
CA ARG A 244 -25.03 -20.84 47.80
C ARG A 244 -24.06 -20.58 46.64
N THR A 245 -24.27 -21.19 45.50
CA THR A 245 -23.42 -21.12 44.35
C THR A 245 -24.08 -20.32 43.21
N ARG A 246 -23.33 -19.71 42.34
CA ARG A 246 -23.84 -18.92 41.20
C ARG A 246 -23.74 -19.65 39.87
N HIS A 247 -23.81 -21.00 39.93
CA HIS A 247 -23.75 -21.81 38.69
C HIS A 247 -25.16 -21.95 38.09
N SER A 248 -25.21 -22.12 36.78
CA SER A 248 -26.43 -22.31 36.00
C SER A 248 -26.72 -23.79 35.70
N LEU A 249 -25.70 -24.64 35.82
CA LEU A 249 -25.77 -26.08 35.53
C LEU A 249 -25.07 -26.82 36.64
N PHE A 250 -25.70 -27.89 37.11
CA PHE A 250 -25.20 -28.76 38.16
C PHE A 250 -25.24 -30.23 37.70
N PRO A 251 -24.07 -30.89 37.61
CA PRO A 251 -24.02 -32.33 37.39
C PRO A 251 -24.66 -33.06 38.58
N ILE A 252 -25.52 -34.03 38.28
CA ILE A 252 -26.10 -34.93 39.31
C ILE A 252 -25.30 -36.21 39.31
N CYS A 253 -24.69 -36.53 40.45
CA CYS A 253 -23.86 -37.71 40.63
C CYS A 253 -24.64 -38.81 41.33
N GLY A 254 -24.40 -40.06 40.92
CA GLY A 254 -24.87 -41.27 41.56
C GLY A 254 -23.96 -41.71 42.72
N GLU A 255 -23.38 -42.90 42.60
CA GLU A 255 -22.53 -43.50 43.67
C GLU A 255 -21.14 -42.86 43.78
N SER A 256 -20.67 -42.18 42.75
CA SER A 256 -19.35 -41.54 42.73
C SER A 256 -19.31 -40.27 41.90
N VAL A 257 -18.32 -39.43 42.11
CA VAL A 257 -18.09 -38.18 41.36
C VAL A 257 -17.96 -38.41 39.85
N ASP A 258 -17.54 -39.61 39.44
CA ASP A 258 -17.42 -39.98 38.02
C ASP A 258 -18.68 -40.57 37.42
N ASN A 259 -19.66 -40.89 38.26
CA ASN A 259 -20.94 -41.44 37.81
C ASN A 259 -21.97 -40.30 37.69
N ILE A 260 -21.91 -39.54 36.61
CA ILE A 260 -22.85 -38.47 36.32
C ILE A 260 -24.08 -39.10 35.68
N ILE A 261 -25.23 -38.99 36.33
CA ILE A 261 -26.50 -39.56 35.88
C ILE A 261 -27.44 -38.52 35.25
N GLY A 262 -27.13 -37.22 35.43
CA GLY A 262 -27.95 -36.15 34.86
C GLY A 262 -27.30 -34.76 35.05
N ILE A 263 -27.96 -33.76 34.53
CA ILE A 263 -27.63 -32.34 34.70
C ILE A 263 -28.93 -31.62 35.07
N LEU A 264 -28.86 -30.80 36.13
CA LEU A 264 -29.91 -29.87 36.51
C LEU A 264 -29.64 -28.51 35.96
#